data_f1b8be4bd93fa42abf397d9157e8dd1a
#
_entry.id   f1b8be4bd93fa42abf397d9157e8dd1a
#
_cell.length_a   1.000
_cell.length_b   1.000
_cell.length_c   1.000
_cell.angle_alpha   90.00
_cell.angle_beta   90.00
_cell.angle_gamma   90.00
#
_symmetry.space_group_name_H-M   'P 1'
#
loop_
_entity.id
_entity.type
_entity.pdbx_description
1 polymer ?
#
loop_
_entity_poly.entity_id
_entity_poly.type
_entity_poly.pdbx_seq_one_letter_code
_entity_poly.pdbx_strand_id
1 'polypeptide(L)' 'MFHFSVVKGKVPDMRKDAAENHKALVEAATTLIAQMGPKVSLRTIAKEAEVGVATASRHFPTKDDLYRAVLE' A
#
# COMPACT_ATOMS: atom_id res chain seq x y z
N MET A 1 -0.35 -8.53 -24.51
CA MET A 1 -0.48 -8.74 -24.27
C MET A 1 -0.48 -9.13 -23.88
N PHE A 2 -0.56 -9.08 -23.46
CA PHE A 2 -0.79 -9.47 -23.02
C PHE A 2 -0.75 -9.94 -22.44
N HIS A 3 -0.88 -9.99 -22.05
CA HIS A 3 -1.11 -10.51 -21.51
C HIS A 3 -1.21 -10.72 -20.89
N PHE A 4 -1.32 -10.55 -20.57
CA PHE A 4 -1.78 -10.85 -19.95
C PHE A 4 -1.98 -11.02 -19.32
N SER A 5 -2.04 -10.88 -19.28
CA SER A 5 -2.52 -11.05 -18.68
C SER A 5 -2.88 -11.49 -18.06
N VAL A 6 -2.94 -11.49 -17.92
CA VAL A 6 -3.34 -11.85 -17.47
C VAL A 6 -3.64 -12.36 -16.96
N VAL A 7 -3.65 -12.46 -16.69
CA VAL A 7 -3.97 -12.95 -16.18
C VAL A 7 -4.47 -12.98 -15.63
N LYS A 8 -4.69 -12.65 -15.72
CA LYS A 8 -5.55 -12.53 -15.12
C LYS A 8 -6.60 -13.29 -14.71
N GLY A 9 -7.55 -13.68 -14.74
CA GLY A 9 -8.65 -14.48 -14.25
C GLY A 9 -8.30 -15.51 -13.22
N LYS A 10 -7.22 -15.41 -12.75
CA LYS A 10 -6.64 -16.26 -11.80
C LYS A 10 -7.08 -15.90 -10.39
N VAL A 11 -7.37 -16.90 -9.57
CA VAL A 11 -7.71 -16.65 -8.18
C VAL A 11 -6.48 -16.08 -7.48
N PRO A 12 -6.59 -14.91 -6.85
CA PRO A 12 -5.42 -14.32 -6.18
C PRO A 12 -5.00 -15.11 -4.96
N ASP A 13 -3.71 -15.18 -4.77
CA ASP A 13 -3.12 -15.70 -3.55
C ASP A 13 -3.24 -14.62 -2.48
N MET A 14 -4.07 -14.84 -1.49
CA MET A 14 -4.33 -13.82 -0.46
C MET A 14 -3.07 -13.40 0.27
N ARG A 15 -2.14 -14.34 0.50
CA ARG A 15 -0.90 -13.98 1.16
C ARG A 15 -0.03 -13.10 0.28
N LYS A 16 0.04 -13.43 -1.00
CA LYS A 16 0.80 -12.64 -1.95
C LYS A 16 0.21 -11.26 -2.10
N ASP A 17 -1.13 -11.18 -2.19
CA ASP A 17 -1.79 -9.89 -2.31
C ASP A 17 -1.53 -9.03 -1.08
N ALA A 18 -1.57 -9.63 0.11
CA ALA A 18 -1.32 -8.89 1.33
C ALA A 18 0.11 -8.36 1.37
N ALA A 19 1.08 -9.19 0.98
CA ALA A 19 2.47 -8.76 0.96
C ALA A 19 2.70 -7.66 -0.05
N GLU A 20 2.08 -7.75 -1.21
CA GLU A 20 2.21 -6.73 -2.25
C GLU A 20 1.56 -5.44 -1.82
N ASN A 21 0.39 -5.51 -1.19
CA ASN A 21 -0.28 -4.32 -0.68
C ASN A 21 0.53 -3.64 0.40
N HIS A 22 1.10 -4.42 1.30
CA HIS A 22 1.94 -3.89 2.35
C HIS A 22 3.13 -3.13 1.76
N LYS A 23 3.81 -3.75 0.80
CA LYS A 23 4.96 -3.14 0.15
C LYS A 23 4.55 -1.87 -0.58
N ALA A 24 3.44 -1.90 -1.32
CA ALA A 24 2.98 -0.73 -2.06
C ALA A 24 2.66 0.42 -1.11
N LEU A 25 2.05 0.12 0.02
CA LEU A 25 1.72 1.15 1.01
C LEU A 25 2.98 1.77 1.61
N VAL A 26 3.98 0.96 1.93
CA VAL A 26 5.23 1.47 2.48
C VAL A 26 5.94 2.34 1.45
N GLU A 27 5.99 1.90 0.20
CA GLU A 27 6.65 2.67 -0.84
C GLU A 27 5.94 4.00 -1.09
N ALA A 28 4.60 3.95 -1.15
CA ALA A 28 3.83 5.17 -1.34
C ALA A 28 4.02 6.13 -0.17
N ALA A 29 4.02 5.59 1.05
CA ALA A 29 4.23 6.41 2.24
C ALA A 29 5.60 7.06 2.23
N THR A 30 6.62 6.30 1.87
CA THR A 30 7.98 6.83 1.82
C THR A 30 8.05 8.01 0.85
N THR A 31 7.49 7.84 -0.35
CA THR A 31 7.50 8.88 -1.36
C THR A 31 6.72 10.11 -0.91
N LEU A 32 5.51 9.90 -0.39
CA LEU A 32 4.64 11.02 -0.03
C LEU A 32 5.13 11.76 1.20
N ILE A 33 5.70 11.05 2.17
CA ILE A 33 6.27 11.70 3.34
C ILE A 33 7.46 12.55 2.93
N ALA A 34 8.27 12.07 1.99
CA ALA A 34 9.40 12.84 1.50
C ALA A 34 8.94 14.10 0.75
N GLN A 35 7.83 14.02 0.05
CA GLN A 35 7.32 15.15 -0.74
C GLN A 35 6.46 16.10 0.06
N MET A 36 5.60 15.57 0.91
CA MET A 36 4.55 16.36 1.57
C MET A 36 4.73 16.46 3.07
N GLY A 37 5.68 15.72 3.62
CA GLY A 37 5.91 15.71 5.05
C GLY A 37 5.05 14.69 5.78
N PRO A 38 5.24 14.58 7.10
CA PRO A 38 4.57 13.54 7.88
C PRO A 38 3.07 13.77 8.09
N LYS A 39 2.54 14.88 7.61
CA LYS A 39 1.11 15.15 7.75
C LYS A 39 0.25 14.45 6.71
N VAL A 40 0.86 13.77 5.75
CA VAL A 40 0.08 13.08 4.73
C VAL A 40 -0.81 12.02 5.38
N SER A 41 -2.06 11.91 4.88
CA SER A 41 -3.03 10.99 5.47
C SER A 41 -2.89 9.59 4.91
N LEU A 42 -3.37 8.61 5.67
CA LEU A 42 -3.41 7.24 5.20
C LEU A 42 -4.25 7.10 3.94
N ARG A 43 -5.34 7.88 3.85
CA ARG A 43 -6.18 7.85 2.66
C ARG A 43 -5.38 8.26 1.42
N THR A 44 -4.58 9.30 1.53
CA THR A 44 -3.75 9.75 0.40
C THR A 44 -2.72 8.69 0.04
N ILE A 45 -2.13 8.08 1.05
CA ILE A 45 -1.14 7.03 0.83
C ILE A 45 -1.78 5.82 0.15
N ALA A 46 -2.97 5.43 0.61
CA ALA A 46 -3.69 4.31 0.02
C ALA A 46 -4.02 4.58 -1.45
N LYS A 47 -4.43 5.80 -1.74
CA LYS A 47 -4.75 6.19 -3.10
C LYS A 47 -3.53 6.11 -3.99
N GLU A 48 -2.41 6.60 -3.52
CA GLU A 48 -1.16 6.55 -4.27
C GLU A 48 -0.73 5.10 -4.51
N ALA A 49 -0.92 4.25 -3.51
CA ALA A 49 -0.55 2.84 -3.61
C ALA A 49 -1.56 2.03 -4.41
N GLU A 50 -2.70 2.63 -4.76
CA GLU A 50 -3.79 1.95 -5.46
C GLU A 50 -4.36 0.82 -4.62
N VAL A 51 -4.44 1.06 -3.32
CA VAL A 51 -4.98 0.11 -2.35
C VAL A 51 -6.20 0.76 -1.70
N GLY A 52 -7.25 -0.03 -1.47
CA GLY A 52 -8.43 0.50 -0.80
C GLY A 52 -8.11 0.97 0.61
N VAL A 53 -8.79 2.03 1.05
CA VAL A 53 -8.54 2.60 2.38
C VAL A 53 -8.80 1.57 3.47
N ALA A 54 -9.85 0.76 3.32
CA ALA A 54 -10.15 -0.27 4.32
C ALA A 54 -9.01 -1.28 4.43
N THR A 55 -8.44 -1.67 3.29
CA THR A 55 -7.31 -2.59 3.28
C THR A 55 -6.08 -1.94 3.91
N ALA A 56 -5.84 -0.68 3.56
CA ALA A 56 -4.71 0.05 4.14
C ALA A 56 -4.83 0.13 5.66
N SER A 57 -6.04 0.36 6.17
CA SER A 57 -6.27 0.43 7.61
C SER A 57 -6.03 -0.89 8.31
N ARG A 58 -6.26 -1.99 7.61
CA ARG A 58 -5.96 -3.30 8.18
C ARG A 58 -4.48 -3.53 8.33
N HIS A 59 -3.70 -3.06 7.35
CA HIS A 59 -2.24 -3.20 7.41
C HIS A 59 -1.64 -2.24 8.42
N PHE A 60 -2.16 -1.04 8.50
CA PHE A 60 -1.61 0.01 9.36
C PHE A 60 -2.75 0.71 10.07
N PRO A 61 -3.20 0.14 11.21
CA PRO A 61 -4.32 0.73 11.96
C PRO A 61 -4.06 2.13 12.45
N THR A 62 -2.80 2.49 12.67
CA THR A 62 -2.44 3.84 13.08
C THR A 62 -1.33 4.37 12.20
N LYS A 63 -1.16 5.70 12.19
CA LYS A 63 -0.05 6.31 11.48
C LYS A 63 1.29 5.87 12.05
N ASP A 64 1.36 5.65 13.35
CA ASP A 64 2.60 5.21 13.97
C ASP A 64 3.04 3.87 13.41
N ASP A 65 2.10 2.96 13.18
CA ASP A 65 2.42 1.67 12.58
C ASP A 65 3.04 1.86 11.21
N LEU A 66 2.47 2.77 10.42
CA LEU A 66 2.96 3.05 9.08
C LEU A 66 4.34 3.68 9.13
N TYR A 67 4.54 4.64 10.02
CA TYR A 67 5.83 5.31 10.16
C TYR A 67 6.92 4.33 10.55
N ARG A 68 6.61 3.40 11.44
CA ARG A 68 7.59 2.38 11.80
C ARG A 68 8.00 1.55 10.60
N ALA A 69 7.03 1.17 9.77
CA ALA A 69 7.33 0.38 8.59
C ALA A 69 8.22 1.17 7.62
N VAL A 70 7.96 2.47 7.49
CA VAL A 70 8.75 3.32 6.60
C VAL A 70 10.19 3.45 7.10
N LEU A 71 10.36 3.53 8.42
CA LEU A 71 11.68 3.73 9.01
C LEU A 71 12.51 2.46 9.06
N GLU A 72 11.86 1.32 8.93
CA GLU A 72 12.61 0.07 8.89
C GLU A 72 13.21 -0.15 7.52
#